data_3a98d8d0a75c6cb8165458388e516736
#
_entry.id   3a98d8d0a75c6cb8165458388e516736
#
_cell.length_a   1.000
_cell.length_b   1.000
_cell.length_c   1.000
_cell.angle_alpha   90.00
_cell.angle_beta   90.00
_cell.angle_gamma   90.00
#
_symmetry.space_group_name_H-M   'P 1'
#
loop_
_entity.id
_entity.type
_entity.pdbx_description
1 polymer ?
#
loop_
_entity_poly.entity_id
_entity_poly.type
_entity_poly.pdbx_seq_one_letter_code
_entity_poly.pdbx_strand_id
1 'polypeptide(L)'
;VYRLVAPRRFEVAFNDIDLNSDKVVVRPTHLSICHADQRYYQGTRPADVMAKKLPMALIHEAIGDVVYDATGEFKPGELVVMIPNTPVEKDDIIAENYLRSSKFRASGFDGFMQDNVALDRDRLVRLPQDIDRTVAAFTEIVSVSVHALRRFERFTHARRNVVGIWGDGNLGYITAVFFRYMHPDTKLIIFGTNEDKLSSFTFADETHLVWEIPEGLTIDHAIECVGGDASQKAIDQMIDLIQPEGTIALL
;
A
#
# COMPACT_ATOMS: atom_id res chain seq x y z
N VAL A 1 3.66 3.52 22.80
CA VAL A 1 4.27 3.35 21.47
C VAL A 1 5.18 2.14 21.48
N TYR A 2 5.01 1.23 20.54
CA TYR A 2 5.83 0.01 20.42
C TYR A 2 6.85 0.22 19.30
N ARG A 3 8.09 0.56 19.67
CA ARG A 3 9.14 0.88 18.70
C ARG A 3 10.03 -0.31 18.41
N LEU A 4 10.24 -0.61 17.14
CA LEU A 4 11.31 -1.49 16.71
C LEU A 4 12.64 -0.76 16.94
N VAL A 5 13.50 -1.29 17.81
CA VAL A 5 14.80 -0.70 18.16
C VAL A 5 15.96 -1.41 17.44
N ALA A 6 15.76 -2.67 17.11
CA ALA A 6 16.67 -3.50 16.31
C ALA A 6 15.85 -4.60 15.63
N PRO A 7 16.38 -5.31 14.62
CA PRO A 7 15.70 -6.43 14.02
C PRO A 7 15.09 -7.39 15.05
N ARG A 8 13.79 -7.66 14.91
CA ARG A 8 13.00 -8.56 15.78
C ARG A 8 12.91 -8.13 17.25
N ARG A 9 13.29 -6.90 17.58
CA ARG A 9 13.27 -6.39 18.96
C ARG A 9 12.45 -5.12 19.08
N PHE A 10 11.35 -5.21 19.80
CA PHE A 10 10.51 -4.07 20.16
C PHE A 10 10.78 -3.61 21.60
N GLU A 11 10.64 -2.33 21.83
CA GLU A 11 10.63 -1.71 23.16
C GLU A 11 9.43 -0.78 23.28
N VAL A 12 8.89 -0.68 24.49
CA VAL A 12 7.80 0.25 24.79
C VAL A 12 8.37 1.61 25.14
N ALA A 13 7.88 2.64 24.48
CA ALA A 13 8.16 4.03 24.81
C ALA A 13 6.87 4.74 25.21
N PHE A 14 6.95 5.67 26.16
CA PHE A 14 5.82 6.51 26.58
C PHE A 14 5.96 7.88 25.95
N ASN A 15 4.90 8.34 25.30
CA ASN A 15 4.80 9.68 24.73
C ASN A 15 3.56 10.37 25.29
N ASP A 16 3.69 11.63 25.65
CA ASP A 16 2.55 12.47 26.02
C ASP A 16 1.81 12.94 24.76
N ILE A 17 0.48 12.99 24.84
CA ILE A 17 -0.38 13.54 23.82
C ILE A 17 -1.00 14.82 24.38
N ASP A 18 -0.75 15.96 23.71
CA ASP A 18 -1.38 17.22 24.05
C ASP A 18 -2.84 17.24 23.56
N LEU A 19 -3.77 17.15 24.48
CA LEU A 19 -5.21 17.19 24.22
C LEU A 19 -5.74 18.58 23.84
N ASN A 20 -4.94 19.64 24.06
CA ASN A 20 -5.30 21.00 23.62
C ASN A 20 -4.82 21.32 22.21
N SER A 21 -4.13 20.38 21.57
CA SER A 21 -3.70 20.53 20.17
C SER A 21 -4.88 20.43 19.22
N ASP A 22 -4.67 20.94 17.99
CA ASP A 22 -5.68 20.81 16.90
C ASP A 22 -5.81 19.38 16.34
N LYS A 23 -5.12 18.41 16.94
CA LYS A 23 -5.10 17.02 16.47
C LYS A 23 -6.25 16.20 17.03
N VAL A 24 -6.64 15.21 16.27
CA VAL A 24 -7.59 14.18 16.70
C VAL A 24 -6.81 13.00 17.24
N VAL A 25 -7.22 12.49 18.41
CA VAL A 25 -6.64 11.29 19.01
C VAL A 25 -7.44 10.08 18.58
N VAL A 26 -6.76 9.12 17.96
CA VAL A 26 -7.34 7.87 17.45
C VAL A 26 -6.67 6.69 18.13
N ARG A 27 -7.44 5.71 18.53
CA ARG A 27 -6.97 4.39 18.99
C ARG A 27 -6.95 3.44 17.80
N PRO A 28 -5.77 3.03 17.28
CA PRO A 28 -5.70 1.97 16.27
C PRO A 28 -6.34 0.68 16.78
N THR A 29 -7.22 0.08 16.00
CA THR A 29 -7.91 -1.16 16.36
C THR A 29 -7.55 -2.33 15.45
N HIS A 30 -7.30 -2.05 14.17
CA HIS A 30 -6.87 -3.04 13.19
C HIS A 30 -5.73 -2.47 12.37
N LEU A 31 -4.69 -3.27 12.22
CA LEU A 31 -3.43 -2.94 11.58
C LEU A 31 -3.16 -3.96 10.48
N SER A 32 -2.74 -3.53 9.29
CA SER A 32 -2.24 -4.39 8.25
C SER A 32 -0.72 -4.37 8.21
N ILE A 33 -0.10 -5.51 7.97
CA ILE A 33 1.36 -5.65 7.90
C ILE A 33 1.79 -5.61 6.44
N CYS A 34 2.44 -4.55 6.04
CA CYS A 34 3.03 -4.40 4.72
C CYS A 34 4.36 -5.16 4.61
N HIS A 35 4.76 -5.50 3.38
CA HIS A 35 6.08 -6.06 3.11
C HIS A 35 7.22 -5.14 3.59
N ALA A 36 7.01 -3.82 3.54
CA ALA A 36 7.96 -2.84 4.05
C ALA A 36 8.22 -3.01 5.56
N ASP A 37 7.16 -3.26 6.36
CA ASP A 37 7.27 -3.51 7.80
C ASP A 37 8.03 -4.81 8.08
N GLN A 38 7.75 -5.86 7.32
CA GLN A 38 8.46 -7.14 7.42
C GLN A 38 9.96 -6.96 7.18
N ARG A 39 10.35 -6.16 6.18
CA ARG A 39 11.77 -5.89 5.87
C ARG A 39 12.47 -5.16 7.01
N TYR A 40 11.80 -4.21 7.69
CA TYR A 40 12.35 -3.58 8.90
C TYR A 40 12.46 -4.57 10.05
N TYR A 41 11.38 -5.32 10.31
CA TYR A 41 11.35 -6.31 11.39
C TYR A 41 12.43 -7.38 11.24
N GLN A 42 12.60 -7.92 10.04
CA GLN A 42 13.58 -8.96 9.74
C GLN A 42 15.02 -8.43 9.63
N GLY A 43 15.20 -7.10 9.47
CA GLY A 43 16.52 -6.50 9.28
C GLY A 43 17.12 -6.72 7.87
N THR A 44 16.27 -6.92 6.86
CA THR A 44 16.71 -7.13 5.46
C THR A 44 16.88 -5.84 4.67
N ARG A 45 16.65 -4.67 5.30
CA ARG A 45 17.00 -3.38 4.71
C ARG A 45 18.51 -3.11 4.87
N PRO A 46 19.13 -2.27 3.99
CA PRO A 46 20.52 -1.86 4.13
C PRO A 46 20.81 -1.28 5.53
N ALA A 47 21.99 -1.60 6.06
CA ALA A 47 22.35 -1.24 7.45
C ALA A 47 22.33 0.28 7.70
N ASP A 48 22.74 1.09 6.73
CA ASP A 48 22.70 2.55 6.80
C ASP A 48 21.25 3.09 6.83
N VAL A 49 20.33 2.44 6.12
CA VAL A 49 18.88 2.76 6.17
C VAL A 49 18.32 2.41 7.55
N MET A 50 18.65 1.23 8.07
CA MET A 50 18.22 0.82 9.42
C MET A 50 18.71 1.80 10.48
N ALA A 51 19.98 2.19 10.45
CA ALA A 51 20.58 3.11 11.41
C ALA A 51 19.94 4.52 11.38
N LYS A 52 19.48 4.98 10.20
CA LYS A 52 18.81 6.28 10.04
C LYS A 52 17.35 6.27 10.46
N LYS A 53 16.67 5.11 10.37
CA LYS A 53 15.22 5.00 10.51
C LYS A 53 14.78 4.50 11.87
N LEU A 54 15.57 3.65 12.52
CA LEU A 54 15.27 3.13 13.86
C LEU A 54 15.83 4.04 14.97
N PRO A 55 15.19 4.10 16.15
CA PRO A 55 13.96 3.37 16.52
C PRO A 55 12.69 4.02 15.95
N MET A 56 11.70 3.21 15.57
CA MET A 56 10.37 3.71 15.17
C MET A 56 9.30 2.65 15.39
N ALA A 57 8.05 3.07 15.62
CA ALA A 57 6.90 2.19 15.52
C ALA A 57 6.67 1.83 14.05
N LEU A 58 6.40 0.55 13.79
CA LEU A 58 6.05 0.08 12.46
C LEU A 58 4.58 0.38 12.14
N ILE A 59 4.12 -0.10 10.99
CA ILE A 59 2.76 -0.09 10.47
C ILE A 59 2.33 1.30 10.01
N HIS A 60 1.96 1.36 8.73
CA HIS A 60 1.40 2.54 8.08
C HIS A 60 0.00 2.30 7.52
N GLU A 61 -0.54 1.11 7.64
CA GLU A 61 -1.88 0.71 7.22
C GLU A 61 -2.72 0.44 8.46
N ALA A 62 -3.71 1.29 8.75
CA ALA A 62 -4.48 1.14 9.98
C ALA A 62 -5.84 1.84 9.91
N ILE A 63 -6.80 1.26 10.64
CA ILE A 63 -8.05 1.89 11.03
C ILE A 63 -8.14 1.97 12.55
N GLY A 64 -8.96 2.86 13.06
CA GLY A 64 -9.14 3.02 14.50
C GLY A 64 -10.40 3.78 14.87
N ASP A 65 -10.67 3.79 16.16
CA ASP A 65 -11.78 4.55 16.72
C ASP A 65 -11.27 5.89 17.28
N VAL A 66 -11.98 6.96 16.96
CA VAL A 66 -11.69 8.28 17.53
C VAL A 66 -11.88 8.21 19.06
N VAL A 67 -10.89 8.70 19.79
CA VAL A 67 -10.93 8.79 21.26
C VAL A 67 -11.28 10.20 21.70
N TYR A 68 -10.66 11.20 21.05
CA TYR A 68 -10.83 12.59 21.44
C TYR A 68 -10.56 13.54 20.28
N ASP A 69 -11.40 14.58 20.20
CA ASP A 69 -11.21 15.74 19.32
C ASP A 69 -11.71 17.00 20.06
N ALA A 70 -10.82 17.94 20.32
CA ALA A 70 -11.14 19.18 21.04
C ALA A 70 -12.19 20.04 20.32
N THR A 71 -12.30 19.96 19.00
CA THR A 71 -13.27 20.73 18.22
C THR A 71 -14.64 20.05 18.09
N GLY A 72 -14.71 18.74 18.38
CA GLY A 72 -15.94 17.95 18.23
C GLY A 72 -16.35 17.66 16.78
N GLU A 73 -15.49 17.93 15.78
CA GLU A 73 -15.73 17.56 14.38
C GLU A 73 -15.80 16.04 14.24
N PHE A 74 -14.86 15.33 14.87
CA PHE A 74 -14.89 13.87 15.01
C PHE A 74 -15.43 13.49 16.38
N LYS A 75 -16.41 12.59 16.42
CA LYS A 75 -16.99 12.15 17.69
C LYS A 75 -16.28 10.92 18.23
N PRO A 76 -16.11 10.79 19.56
CA PRO A 76 -15.60 9.56 20.16
C PRO A 76 -16.39 8.33 19.69
N GLY A 77 -15.68 7.28 19.30
CA GLY A 77 -16.24 6.05 18.74
C GLY A 77 -16.46 6.05 17.22
N GLU A 78 -16.29 7.18 16.52
CA GLU A 78 -16.30 7.17 15.05
C GLU A 78 -15.14 6.34 14.52
N LEU A 79 -15.43 5.46 13.57
CA LEU A 79 -14.44 4.64 12.88
C LEU A 79 -13.78 5.46 11.76
N VAL A 80 -12.45 5.46 11.74
CA VAL A 80 -11.67 6.21 10.75
C VAL A 80 -10.53 5.36 10.19
N VAL A 81 -10.19 5.58 8.92
CA VAL A 81 -8.89 5.19 8.37
C VAL A 81 -7.89 6.32 8.58
N MET A 82 -6.66 5.96 8.91
CA MET A 82 -5.57 6.88 9.17
C MET A 82 -4.64 6.96 7.97
N ILE A 83 -4.48 8.16 7.42
CA ILE A 83 -3.59 8.42 6.28
C ILE A 83 -2.14 8.55 6.79
N PRO A 84 -1.21 7.71 6.30
CA PRO A 84 0.17 7.70 6.80
C PRO A 84 1.03 8.86 6.29
N ASN A 85 0.66 9.48 5.18
CA ASN A 85 1.40 10.61 4.63
C ASN A 85 1.13 11.88 5.44
N THR A 86 2.20 12.62 5.76
CA THR A 86 2.13 13.91 6.45
C THR A 86 2.87 14.94 5.59
N PRO A 87 2.15 15.76 4.81
CA PRO A 87 2.77 16.80 4.01
C PRO A 87 3.34 17.90 4.91
N VAL A 88 4.47 18.46 4.51
CA VAL A 88 5.13 19.59 5.18
C VAL A 88 4.91 20.90 4.42
N GLU A 89 4.66 20.78 3.12
CA GLU A 89 4.40 21.89 2.21
C GLU A 89 3.29 21.52 1.21
N LYS A 90 2.80 22.49 0.49
CA LYS A 90 1.84 22.31 -0.60
C LYS A 90 2.46 22.77 -1.90
N ASP A 91 2.10 22.11 -2.98
CA ASP A 91 2.46 22.45 -4.35
C ASP A 91 1.20 22.39 -5.23
N ASP A 92 1.06 23.32 -6.15
CA ASP A 92 -0.14 23.43 -6.99
C ASP A 92 -0.18 22.39 -8.11
N ILE A 93 0.95 21.75 -8.42
CA ILE A 93 1.10 20.79 -9.52
C ILE A 93 1.38 19.39 -8.98
N ILE A 94 2.28 19.29 -7.99
CA ILE A 94 2.76 18.02 -7.45
C ILE A 94 1.91 17.64 -6.24
N ALA A 95 1.25 16.49 -6.32
CA ALA A 95 0.47 15.98 -5.20
C ALA A 95 1.37 15.70 -3.98
N GLU A 96 0.83 15.94 -2.78
CA GLU A 96 1.54 15.92 -1.51
C GLU A 96 2.35 14.63 -1.24
N ASN A 97 1.84 13.49 -1.70
CA ASN A 97 2.50 12.19 -1.55
C ASN A 97 3.75 12.01 -2.43
N TYR A 98 3.99 12.90 -3.40
CA TYR A 98 5.18 12.91 -4.26
C TYR A 98 6.21 13.97 -3.86
N LEU A 99 5.87 14.86 -2.93
CA LEU A 99 6.79 15.88 -2.44
C LEU A 99 7.91 15.22 -1.62
N ARG A 100 9.15 15.59 -1.88
CA ARG A 100 10.32 15.03 -1.17
C ARG A 100 10.35 15.36 0.32
N SER A 101 9.73 16.47 0.70
CA SER A 101 9.58 16.93 2.08
C SER A 101 8.52 16.19 2.86
N SER A 102 7.58 15.52 2.20
CA SER A 102 6.52 14.77 2.87
C SER A 102 7.09 13.67 3.76
N LYS A 103 6.54 13.56 4.95
CA LYS A 103 6.88 12.51 5.92
C LYS A 103 5.88 11.36 5.76
N PHE A 104 6.40 10.14 5.84
CA PHE A 104 5.57 8.95 5.75
C PHE A 104 5.75 8.08 7.00
N ARG A 105 4.65 7.73 7.68
CA ARG A 105 4.68 6.94 8.91
C ARG A 105 5.29 5.57 8.68
N ALA A 106 5.95 5.03 9.71
CA ALA A 106 6.77 3.82 9.63
C ALA A 106 7.91 3.91 8.58
N SER A 107 8.35 5.14 8.26
CA SER A 107 9.49 5.38 7.37
C SER A 107 10.44 6.46 7.92
N GLY A 108 10.88 6.27 9.18
CA GLY A 108 11.82 7.16 9.88
C GLY A 108 11.18 7.98 10.99
N PHE A 109 9.89 7.80 11.25
CA PHE A 109 9.17 8.25 12.43
C PHE A 109 7.99 7.30 12.71
N ASP A 110 7.42 7.38 13.90
CA ASP A 110 6.48 6.41 14.40
C ASP A 110 5.27 6.19 13.50
N GLY A 111 5.04 4.93 13.13
CA GLY A 111 3.85 4.42 12.48
C GLY A 111 2.67 4.25 13.45
N PHE A 112 1.73 3.41 13.09
CA PHE A 112 0.47 3.23 13.83
C PHE A 112 0.53 2.14 14.92
N MET A 113 1.67 1.49 15.14
CA MET A 113 1.84 0.51 16.22
C MET A 113 1.95 1.20 17.57
N GLN A 114 0.85 1.80 18.00
CA GLN A 114 0.70 2.63 19.20
C GLN A 114 -0.68 2.41 19.83
N ASP A 115 -0.82 2.67 21.12
CA ASP A 115 -2.14 2.61 21.78
C ASP A 115 -3.04 3.76 21.38
N ASN A 116 -2.47 4.95 21.19
CA ASN A 116 -3.15 6.14 20.69
C ASN A 116 -2.22 6.92 19.75
N VAL A 117 -2.79 7.52 18.72
CA VAL A 117 -2.09 8.31 17.72
C VAL A 117 -2.78 9.67 17.59
N ALA A 118 -2.01 10.76 17.69
CA ALA A 118 -2.49 12.10 17.40
C ALA A 118 -2.23 12.43 15.91
N LEU A 119 -3.28 12.80 15.18
CA LEU A 119 -3.26 13.06 13.74
C LEU A 119 -3.95 14.40 13.40
N ASP A 120 -3.47 15.04 12.35
CA ASP A 120 -4.16 16.18 11.77
C ASP A 120 -5.50 15.72 11.17
N ARG A 121 -6.52 16.57 11.17
CA ARG A 121 -7.89 16.22 10.75
C ARG A 121 -7.97 15.72 9.32
N ASP A 122 -7.20 16.34 8.43
CA ASP A 122 -7.11 15.98 7.02
C ASP A 122 -6.38 14.64 6.78
N ARG A 123 -5.82 14.04 7.83
CA ARG A 123 -5.23 12.69 7.80
C ARG A 123 -6.20 11.60 8.25
N LEU A 124 -7.48 11.93 8.39
CA LEU A 124 -8.52 11.01 8.81
C LEU A 124 -9.67 10.98 7.81
N VAL A 125 -10.12 9.80 7.46
CA VAL A 125 -11.33 9.60 6.64
C VAL A 125 -12.29 8.70 7.39
N ARG A 126 -13.54 9.17 7.57
CA ARG A 126 -14.60 8.39 8.21
C ARG A 126 -14.94 7.16 7.39
N LEU A 127 -15.13 6.05 8.06
CA LEU A 127 -15.61 4.80 7.48
C LEU A 127 -17.02 4.49 7.99
N PRO A 128 -17.83 3.75 7.20
CA PRO A 128 -19.10 3.22 7.69
C PRO A 128 -18.89 2.37 8.95
N GLN A 129 -19.77 2.50 9.94
CA GLN A 129 -19.64 1.77 11.22
C GLN A 129 -19.88 0.26 11.09
N ASP A 130 -20.61 -0.15 10.07
CA ASP A 130 -20.96 -1.54 9.75
C ASP A 130 -19.99 -2.22 8.79
N ILE A 131 -18.91 -1.55 8.38
CA ILE A 131 -17.88 -2.15 7.52
C ILE A 131 -17.14 -3.25 8.28
N ASP A 132 -16.78 -4.33 7.59
CA ASP A 132 -15.87 -5.33 8.14
C ASP A 132 -14.50 -4.68 8.40
N ARG A 133 -14.15 -4.57 9.67
CA ARG A 133 -12.92 -3.92 10.13
C ARG A 133 -11.66 -4.64 9.68
N THR A 134 -11.72 -5.96 9.51
CA THR A 134 -10.58 -6.75 9.05
C THR A 134 -10.26 -6.43 7.58
N VAL A 135 -11.30 -6.24 6.76
CA VAL A 135 -11.16 -5.79 5.37
C VAL A 135 -10.75 -4.31 5.30
N ALA A 136 -11.37 -3.47 6.12
CA ALA A 136 -11.09 -2.03 6.14
C ALA A 136 -9.65 -1.68 6.54
N ALA A 137 -8.95 -2.55 7.29
CA ALA A 137 -7.55 -2.37 7.63
C ALA A 137 -6.63 -2.27 6.38
N PHE A 138 -7.05 -2.83 5.24
CA PHE A 138 -6.32 -2.76 3.96
C PHE A 138 -6.62 -1.50 3.14
N THR A 139 -7.36 -0.53 3.66
CA THR A 139 -7.76 0.67 2.89
C THR A 139 -6.57 1.46 2.33
N GLU A 140 -5.46 1.49 3.04
CA GLU A 140 -4.25 2.19 2.56
C GLU A 140 -3.73 1.54 1.28
N ILE A 141 -3.43 0.24 1.28
CA ILE A 141 -2.92 -0.47 0.10
C ILE A 141 -3.95 -0.51 -1.04
N VAL A 142 -5.26 -0.52 -0.73
CA VAL A 142 -6.32 -0.32 -1.72
C VAL A 142 -6.18 1.03 -2.39
N SER A 143 -5.91 2.10 -1.62
CA SER A 143 -5.72 3.45 -2.17
C SER A 143 -4.51 3.52 -3.11
N VAL A 144 -3.43 2.82 -2.81
CA VAL A 144 -2.25 2.68 -3.68
C VAL A 144 -2.64 2.04 -5.01
N SER A 145 -3.33 0.90 -4.97
CA SER A 145 -3.77 0.18 -6.17
C SER A 145 -4.72 1.02 -7.03
N VAL A 146 -5.73 1.65 -6.43
CA VAL A 146 -6.69 2.51 -7.15
C VAL A 146 -6.01 3.72 -7.77
N HIS A 147 -5.06 4.35 -7.04
CA HIS A 147 -4.28 5.46 -7.56
C HIS A 147 -3.45 5.05 -8.77
N ALA A 148 -2.74 3.93 -8.68
CA ALA A 148 -1.94 3.39 -9.77
C ALA A 148 -2.79 3.07 -11.01
N LEU A 149 -3.94 2.41 -10.82
CA LEU A 149 -4.86 2.08 -11.92
C LEU A 149 -5.43 3.33 -12.60
N ARG A 150 -5.80 4.37 -11.84
CA ARG A 150 -6.24 5.64 -12.42
C ARG A 150 -5.16 6.35 -13.21
N ARG A 151 -3.91 6.25 -12.78
CA ARG A 151 -2.77 6.76 -13.57
C ARG A 151 -2.54 5.91 -14.81
N PHE A 152 -2.57 4.59 -14.68
CA PHE A 152 -2.50 3.66 -15.79
C PHE A 152 -3.52 4.00 -16.88
N GLU A 153 -4.78 4.24 -16.55
CA GLU A 153 -5.83 4.62 -17.51
C GLU A 153 -5.52 5.91 -18.29
N ARG A 154 -4.79 6.86 -17.67
CA ARG A 154 -4.43 8.13 -18.33
C ARG A 154 -3.32 7.98 -19.37
N PHE A 155 -2.44 7.01 -19.21
CA PHE A 155 -1.24 6.85 -20.04
C PHE A 155 -1.33 5.70 -21.03
N THR A 156 -2.27 4.78 -20.83
CA THR A 156 -2.47 3.65 -21.74
C THR A 156 -3.34 4.01 -22.91
N HIS A 157 -3.05 3.41 -24.08
CA HIS A 157 -4.00 3.46 -25.21
C HIS A 157 -5.27 2.64 -24.90
N ALA A 158 -6.33 2.82 -25.73
CA ALA A 158 -7.64 2.26 -25.44
C ALA A 158 -7.73 0.72 -25.62
N ARG A 159 -6.83 0.10 -26.38
CA ARG A 159 -6.80 -1.36 -26.56
C ARG A 159 -6.28 -2.01 -25.27
N ARG A 160 -7.15 -2.72 -24.59
CA ARG A 160 -6.89 -3.43 -23.33
C ARG A 160 -7.51 -4.81 -23.39
N ASN A 161 -7.26 -5.55 -24.49
CA ASN A 161 -7.83 -6.88 -24.64
C ASN A 161 -7.16 -7.88 -23.70
N VAL A 162 -5.85 -7.73 -23.49
CA VAL A 162 -5.05 -8.58 -22.61
C VAL A 162 -4.14 -7.72 -21.76
N VAL A 163 -4.26 -7.84 -20.43
CA VAL A 163 -3.37 -7.14 -19.49
C VAL A 163 -2.75 -8.14 -18.52
N GLY A 164 -1.44 -8.04 -18.34
CA GLY A 164 -0.67 -8.87 -17.41
C GLY A 164 -0.33 -8.13 -16.12
N ILE A 165 -0.48 -8.79 -14.97
CA ILE A 165 -0.03 -8.29 -13.67
C ILE A 165 1.03 -9.26 -13.12
N TRP A 166 2.22 -8.75 -12.84
CA TRP A 166 3.30 -9.49 -12.18
C TRP A 166 3.29 -9.23 -10.69
N GLY A 167 3.18 -10.31 -9.90
CA GLY A 167 3.19 -10.30 -8.45
C GLY A 167 2.02 -11.04 -7.84
N ASP A 168 2.34 -12.09 -7.09
CA ASP A 168 1.40 -12.95 -6.36
C ASP A 168 1.26 -12.58 -4.87
N GLY A 169 1.74 -11.38 -4.49
CA GLY A 169 1.62 -10.83 -3.14
C GLY A 169 0.35 -9.99 -2.95
N ASN A 170 0.22 -9.39 -1.75
CA ASN A 170 -0.94 -8.58 -1.37
C ASN A 170 -1.21 -7.43 -2.36
N LEU A 171 -0.17 -6.69 -2.76
CA LEU A 171 -0.32 -5.58 -3.71
C LEU A 171 -0.83 -6.08 -5.07
N GLY A 172 -0.25 -7.17 -5.60
CA GLY A 172 -0.68 -7.78 -6.85
C GLY A 172 -2.12 -8.26 -6.78
N TYR A 173 -2.50 -8.93 -5.69
CA TYR A 173 -3.87 -9.42 -5.49
C TYR A 173 -4.89 -8.27 -5.46
N ILE A 174 -4.65 -7.25 -4.64
CA ILE A 174 -5.56 -6.10 -4.52
C ILE A 174 -5.63 -5.34 -5.84
N THR A 175 -4.49 -5.11 -6.50
CA THR A 175 -4.46 -4.45 -7.82
C THR A 175 -5.26 -5.25 -8.85
N ALA A 176 -5.12 -6.57 -8.88
CA ALA A 176 -5.86 -7.44 -9.79
C ALA A 176 -7.38 -7.43 -9.53
N VAL A 177 -7.81 -7.44 -8.25
CA VAL A 177 -9.23 -7.31 -7.88
C VAL A 177 -9.83 -6.01 -8.41
N PHE A 178 -9.15 -4.87 -8.14
CA PHE A 178 -9.64 -3.57 -8.60
C PHE A 178 -9.53 -3.42 -10.11
N PHE A 179 -8.49 -3.97 -10.74
CA PHE A 179 -8.38 -4.00 -12.20
C PHE A 179 -9.57 -4.75 -12.82
N ARG A 180 -9.91 -5.95 -12.32
CA ARG A 180 -11.06 -6.72 -12.78
C ARG A 180 -12.37 -5.96 -12.59
N TYR A 181 -12.54 -5.26 -11.47
CA TYR A 181 -13.72 -4.43 -11.22
C TYR A 181 -13.85 -3.27 -12.22
N MET A 182 -12.73 -2.61 -12.55
CA MET A 182 -12.72 -1.47 -13.47
C MET A 182 -12.78 -1.90 -14.94
N HIS A 183 -12.26 -3.07 -15.28
CA HIS A 183 -12.13 -3.60 -16.65
C HIS A 183 -12.65 -5.05 -16.73
N PRO A 184 -13.96 -5.26 -16.61
CA PRO A 184 -14.55 -6.61 -16.54
C PRO A 184 -14.34 -7.44 -17.81
N ASP A 185 -14.24 -6.79 -18.96
CA ASP A 185 -14.14 -7.43 -20.28
C ASP A 185 -12.68 -7.70 -20.73
N THR A 186 -11.69 -7.20 -19.99
CA THR A 186 -10.27 -7.40 -20.30
C THR A 186 -9.82 -8.79 -19.87
N LYS A 187 -9.12 -9.52 -20.74
CA LYS A 187 -8.43 -10.77 -20.33
C LYS A 187 -7.31 -10.40 -19.36
N LEU A 188 -7.46 -10.81 -18.10
CA LEU A 188 -6.53 -10.57 -17.03
C LEU A 188 -5.66 -11.79 -16.77
N ILE A 189 -4.35 -11.63 -16.90
CA ILE A 189 -3.37 -12.70 -16.68
C ILE A 189 -2.49 -12.32 -15.49
N ILE A 190 -2.32 -13.24 -14.54
CA ILE A 190 -1.45 -13.04 -13.37
C ILE A 190 -0.19 -13.89 -13.51
N PHE A 191 0.95 -13.26 -13.27
CA PHE A 191 2.25 -13.91 -13.27
C PHE A 191 2.84 -13.89 -11.85
N GLY A 192 3.21 -15.07 -11.36
CA GLY A 192 3.72 -15.23 -10.00
C GLY A 192 4.79 -16.29 -9.86
N THR A 193 5.25 -16.50 -8.65
CA THR A 193 6.30 -17.47 -8.31
C THR A 193 5.82 -18.59 -7.41
N ASN A 194 4.59 -18.53 -6.92
CA ASN A 194 4.05 -19.49 -5.97
C ASN A 194 2.65 -19.95 -6.39
N GLU A 195 2.50 -21.23 -6.68
CA GLU A 195 1.24 -21.85 -7.15
C GLU A 195 0.09 -21.65 -6.14
N ASP A 196 0.36 -21.86 -4.84
CA ASP A 196 -0.66 -21.73 -3.80
C ASP A 196 -1.22 -20.31 -3.75
N LYS A 197 -0.36 -19.28 -3.93
CA LYS A 197 -0.80 -17.89 -4.00
C LYS A 197 -1.56 -17.61 -5.29
N LEU A 198 -1.08 -18.09 -6.44
CA LEU A 198 -1.74 -17.93 -7.72
C LEU A 198 -3.14 -18.56 -7.72
N SER A 199 -3.35 -19.68 -7.02
CA SER A 199 -4.67 -20.32 -6.90
C SER A 199 -5.73 -19.44 -6.25
N SER A 200 -5.33 -18.38 -5.51
CA SER A 200 -6.25 -17.43 -4.90
C SER A 200 -6.82 -16.42 -5.91
N PHE A 201 -6.23 -16.26 -7.08
CA PHE A 201 -6.69 -15.32 -8.13
C PHE A 201 -7.83 -15.91 -8.98
N THR A 202 -8.84 -16.46 -8.35
CA THR A 202 -9.96 -17.16 -9.00
C THR A 202 -10.79 -16.32 -9.96
N PHE A 203 -10.63 -15.00 -9.91
CA PHE A 203 -11.28 -14.02 -10.79
C PHE A 203 -10.44 -13.63 -12.01
N ALA A 204 -9.17 -14.07 -12.08
CA ALA A 204 -8.32 -13.90 -13.26
C ALA A 204 -8.69 -14.92 -14.35
N ASP A 205 -8.44 -14.58 -15.62
CA ASP A 205 -8.69 -15.49 -16.73
C ASP A 205 -7.61 -16.56 -16.83
N GLU A 206 -6.36 -16.19 -16.53
CA GLU A 206 -5.22 -17.10 -16.52
C GLU A 206 -4.24 -16.74 -15.40
N THR A 207 -3.54 -17.73 -14.90
CA THR A 207 -2.40 -17.58 -13.99
C THR A 207 -1.22 -18.40 -14.48
N HIS A 208 -0.01 -17.82 -14.46
CA HIS A 208 1.21 -18.53 -14.89
C HIS A 208 2.34 -18.34 -13.89
N LEU A 209 3.12 -19.40 -13.71
CA LEU A 209 4.42 -19.26 -13.10
C LEU A 209 5.36 -18.51 -14.05
N VAL A 210 6.17 -17.61 -13.53
CA VAL A 210 7.06 -16.75 -14.34
C VAL A 210 8.10 -17.52 -15.18
N TRP A 211 8.29 -18.81 -14.93
CA TRP A 211 9.14 -19.71 -15.73
C TRP A 211 8.36 -20.67 -16.64
N GLU A 212 7.02 -20.53 -16.70
CA GLU A 212 6.12 -21.36 -17.50
C GLU A 212 5.21 -20.49 -18.38
N ILE A 213 5.73 -19.37 -18.86
CA ILE A 213 4.98 -18.46 -19.73
C ILE A 213 4.81 -19.12 -21.10
N PRO A 214 3.58 -19.23 -21.64
CA PRO A 214 3.34 -19.83 -22.96
C PRO A 214 4.08 -19.12 -24.07
N GLU A 215 4.66 -19.88 -24.99
CA GLU A 215 5.31 -19.34 -26.18
C GLU A 215 4.29 -18.58 -27.04
N GLY A 216 4.69 -17.39 -27.50
CA GLY A 216 3.83 -16.54 -28.34
C GLY A 216 2.75 -15.76 -27.58
N LEU A 217 2.71 -15.85 -26.26
CA LEU A 217 1.83 -15.00 -25.45
C LEU A 217 2.20 -13.53 -25.67
N THR A 218 1.21 -12.69 -25.88
CA THR A 218 1.37 -11.24 -25.99
C THR A 218 0.34 -10.51 -25.15
N ILE A 219 0.70 -9.33 -24.64
CA ILE A 219 -0.15 -8.49 -23.81
C ILE A 219 -0.18 -7.06 -24.35
N ASP A 220 -1.29 -6.35 -24.15
CA ASP A 220 -1.40 -4.95 -24.54
C ASP A 220 -0.69 -4.04 -23.53
N HIS A 221 -0.82 -4.34 -22.24
CA HIS A 221 -0.21 -3.58 -21.15
C HIS A 221 0.20 -4.49 -20.00
N ALA A 222 1.08 -3.99 -19.14
CA ALA A 222 1.57 -4.69 -17.96
C ALA A 222 1.54 -3.83 -16.70
N ILE A 223 1.38 -4.49 -15.54
CA ILE A 223 1.46 -3.85 -14.22
C ILE A 223 2.44 -4.64 -13.36
N GLU A 224 3.44 -3.96 -12.81
CA GLU A 224 4.47 -4.52 -11.95
C GLU A 224 4.09 -4.32 -10.48
N CYS A 225 3.92 -5.42 -9.74
CA CYS A 225 3.60 -5.45 -8.32
C CYS A 225 4.58 -6.32 -7.50
N VAL A 226 5.73 -6.67 -8.07
CA VAL A 226 6.74 -7.53 -7.42
C VAL A 226 7.60 -6.70 -6.47
N GLY A 227 8.14 -5.60 -6.97
CA GLY A 227 9.03 -4.71 -6.25
C GLY A 227 10.38 -5.33 -5.84
N GLY A 228 11.27 -4.50 -5.28
CA GLY A 228 12.56 -4.93 -4.80
C GLY A 228 13.49 -5.48 -5.88
N ASP A 229 14.39 -6.39 -5.50
CA ASP A 229 15.43 -6.92 -6.40
C ASP A 229 14.88 -7.81 -7.52
N ALA A 230 13.69 -8.37 -7.34
CA ALA A 230 13.04 -9.22 -8.33
C ALA A 230 12.29 -8.42 -9.42
N SER A 231 12.05 -7.12 -9.22
CA SER A 231 11.34 -6.24 -10.15
C SER A 231 12.00 -6.22 -11.54
N GLN A 232 13.35 -6.17 -11.60
CA GLN A 232 14.05 -6.13 -12.88
C GLN A 232 13.71 -7.32 -13.78
N LYS A 233 13.68 -8.54 -13.21
CA LYS A 233 13.33 -9.74 -13.98
C LYS A 233 11.88 -9.71 -14.46
N ALA A 234 10.97 -9.19 -13.64
CA ALA A 234 9.58 -9.03 -14.04
C ALA A 234 9.44 -8.02 -15.19
N ILE A 235 10.16 -6.90 -15.11
CA ILE A 235 10.17 -5.88 -16.18
C ILE A 235 10.74 -6.45 -17.48
N ASP A 236 11.83 -7.21 -17.43
CA ASP A 236 12.40 -7.84 -18.62
C ASP A 236 11.37 -8.76 -19.30
N GLN A 237 10.66 -9.60 -18.53
CA GLN A 237 9.56 -10.44 -19.06
C GLN A 237 8.41 -9.61 -19.65
N MET A 238 8.03 -8.51 -19.01
CA MET A 238 6.99 -7.61 -19.53
C MET A 238 7.39 -7.02 -20.87
N ILE A 239 8.66 -6.61 -21.01
CA ILE A 239 9.20 -6.06 -22.28
C ILE A 239 9.13 -7.10 -23.38
N ASP A 240 9.44 -8.36 -23.10
CA ASP A 240 9.39 -9.44 -24.08
C ASP A 240 7.97 -9.78 -24.57
N LEU A 241 6.95 -9.53 -23.75
CA LEU A 241 5.56 -9.91 -24.03
C LEU A 241 4.69 -8.75 -24.53
N ILE A 242 5.09 -7.50 -24.23
CA ILE A 242 4.24 -6.34 -24.49
C ILE A 242 4.18 -5.99 -25.98
N GLN A 243 2.98 -5.66 -26.45
CA GLN A 243 2.75 -5.19 -27.81
C GLN A 243 3.32 -3.77 -28.01
N PRO A 244 3.61 -3.36 -29.27
CA PRO A 244 4.02 -1.99 -29.58
C PRO A 244 3.04 -0.94 -29.00
N GLU A 245 3.60 0.17 -28.47
CA GLU A 245 2.88 1.22 -27.74
C GLU A 245 2.25 0.78 -26.41
N GLY A 246 2.47 -0.46 -25.98
CA GLY A 246 2.03 -0.92 -24.66
C GLY A 246 2.70 -0.15 -23.53
N THR A 247 2.03 -0.08 -22.40
CA THR A 247 2.50 0.63 -21.20
C THR A 247 2.81 -0.36 -20.08
N ILE A 248 3.94 -0.20 -19.42
CA ILE A 248 4.28 -0.89 -18.17
C ILE A 248 4.10 0.11 -17.02
N ALA A 249 3.17 -0.18 -16.11
CA ALA A 249 3.01 0.58 -14.87
C ALA A 249 3.82 -0.08 -13.75
N LEU A 250 4.65 0.69 -13.07
CA LEU A 250 5.47 0.24 -11.93
C LEU A 250 4.82 0.74 -10.63
N LEU A 251 4.55 -0.17 -9.67
CA LEU A 251 3.93 0.11 -8.37
C LEU A 251 4.93 0.01 -7.21
#